data_84d407d721716af8666519e0021ac603
#
_entry.id   84d407d721716af8666519e0021ac603
#
_cell.length_a   1.000
_cell.length_b   1.000
_cell.length_c   1.000
_cell.angle_alpha   90.00
_cell.angle_beta   90.00
_cell.angle_gamma   90.00
#
_symmetry.space_group_name_H-M   'P 1'
#
loop_
_entity.id
_entity.type
_entity.pdbx_description
1 polymer ?
#
loop_
_entity_poly.entity_id
_entity_poly.type
_entity_poly.pdbx_seq_one_letter_code
_entity_poly.pdbx_strand_id
1 'polypeptide(L)'
;MATTLPGAFPGRRLRRLRKHDFSRRLVRENVLTVNDLIYPVFVLEGENRREAVPSMPGVERLSIDLLLEEAAELVELGVPAIALFPVTPLESKSLLAEEAYNPNGLAQRTVRALKARFPELGVITDVALDPFTTHGQDGIIDDEGYVLNDITTEILIKQALSHAEAGVDIVAPSDMMDGRIGAIRAALEENGFINTQIMAYSAKYASCYYGPFRDAVGSAGNLGKSNKATYQMDPANSNEALHEVALDIQEGADSVMVKPGMPYLDVVRQVKDQFGVPTFVYQVSGEYAMHMAAIQNGWLKEKETIMESLLCFKRAGADGILTYFAKRVAQWLKEDAR
;
A
#
# COMPACT_ATOMS: atom_id res chain seq x y z
N MET A 1 4.67 10.56 29.76
CA MET A 1 5.37 11.32 30.81
C MET A 1 6.54 12.06 30.19
N ALA A 2 6.60 13.39 30.27
CA ALA A 2 7.78 14.14 29.83
C ALA A 2 8.94 13.84 30.79
N THR A 3 9.89 13.02 30.36
CA THR A 3 11.14 12.81 31.08
C THR A 3 11.97 14.09 31.03
N THR A 4 11.99 14.87 32.10
CA THR A 4 12.94 15.96 32.26
C THR A 4 14.34 15.35 32.28
N LEU A 5 15.06 15.48 31.17
CA LEU A 5 16.45 15.05 31.11
C LEU A 5 17.31 16.00 31.97
N PRO A 6 18.06 15.50 32.95
CA PRO A 6 18.87 16.34 33.82
C PRO A 6 20.04 16.94 33.07
N GLY A 7 20.42 18.16 33.41
CA GLY A 7 21.59 18.86 32.91
C GLY A 7 21.28 20.09 32.04
N ALA A 8 22.01 21.13 32.24
CA ALA A 8 21.93 22.41 31.54
C ALA A 8 23.23 22.75 30.82
N PHE A 9 23.17 23.72 29.90
CA PHE A 9 24.34 24.34 29.29
C PHE A 9 25.18 25.01 30.41
N PRO A 10 26.55 24.92 30.36
CA PRO A 10 27.39 24.28 29.34
C PRO A 10 27.68 22.79 29.58
N GLY A 11 27.27 22.22 30.72
CA GLY A 11 27.49 20.80 31.04
C GLY A 11 26.87 19.86 29.98
N ARG A 12 25.66 20.14 29.58
CA ARG A 12 24.97 19.43 28.51
C ARG A 12 25.03 20.21 27.20
N ARG A 13 25.59 19.59 26.17
CA ARG A 13 25.67 20.13 24.79
C ARG A 13 25.30 19.04 23.81
N LEU A 14 24.07 19.06 23.28
CA LEU A 14 23.58 18.06 22.34
C LEU A 14 24.35 18.02 21.01
N ARG A 15 25.00 19.14 20.64
CA ARG A 15 25.85 19.20 19.43
C ARG A 15 27.09 18.31 19.50
N ARG A 16 27.51 17.82 20.69
CA ARG A 16 28.64 16.89 20.81
C ARG A 16 28.41 15.61 20.01
N LEU A 17 27.17 15.04 20.05
CA LEU A 17 26.82 13.84 19.32
C LEU A 17 26.64 14.07 17.81
N ARG A 18 26.50 15.34 17.38
CA ARG A 18 26.32 15.69 15.96
C ARG A 18 27.60 16.03 15.24
N LYS A 19 28.71 16.32 15.98
CA LYS A 19 29.95 16.87 15.42
C LYS A 19 30.59 15.91 14.41
N HIS A 20 30.71 14.64 14.75
CA HIS A 20 31.42 13.64 13.96
C HIS A 20 30.47 12.62 13.36
N ASP A 21 30.79 12.11 12.16
CA ASP A 21 29.96 11.17 11.45
C ASP A 21 29.76 9.85 12.22
N PHE A 22 30.85 9.27 12.76
CA PHE A 22 30.73 8.04 13.54
C PHE A 22 29.78 8.19 14.72
N SER A 23 29.77 9.34 15.37
CA SER A 23 28.90 9.62 16.52
C SER A 23 27.42 9.70 16.08
N ARG A 24 27.16 10.40 14.95
CA ARG A 24 25.80 10.46 14.39
C ARG A 24 25.27 9.06 14.02
N ARG A 25 26.15 8.21 13.45
CA ARG A 25 25.79 6.82 13.11
C ARG A 25 25.49 5.97 14.35
N LEU A 26 26.29 6.12 15.41
CA LEU A 26 26.12 5.37 16.66
C LEU A 26 24.79 5.69 17.40
N VAL A 27 24.32 6.95 17.31
CA VAL A 27 23.10 7.38 18.01
C VAL A 27 21.87 7.40 17.11
N ARG A 28 21.98 6.88 15.90
CA ARG A 28 20.86 6.79 14.96
C ARG A 28 19.85 5.76 15.46
N GLU A 29 18.59 6.18 15.65
CA GLU A 29 17.53 5.35 16.21
C GLU A 29 16.83 4.49 15.14
N ASN A 30 16.78 4.98 13.89
CA ASN A 30 16.06 4.30 12.82
C ASN A 30 16.96 4.13 11.59
N VAL A 31 16.86 2.99 10.95
CA VAL A 31 17.57 2.64 9.71
C VAL A 31 16.54 2.11 8.71
N LEU A 32 16.65 2.59 7.47
CA LEU A 32 15.90 2.06 6.34
C LEU A 32 16.71 0.92 5.70
N THR A 33 16.07 -0.22 5.50
CA THR A 33 16.65 -1.38 4.83
C THR A 33 15.77 -1.83 3.68
N VAL A 34 16.28 -2.71 2.83
CA VAL A 34 15.48 -3.28 1.74
C VAL A 34 14.28 -4.10 2.27
N ASN A 35 14.39 -4.66 3.47
CA ASN A 35 13.33 -5.44 4.11
C ASN A 35 12.10 -4.58 4.52
N ASP A 36 12.23 -3.27 4.50
CA ASP A 36 11.14 -2.35 4.80
C ASP A 36 10.29 -2.01 3.57
N LEU A 37 10.68 -2.47 2.36
CA LEU A 37 10.12 -2.01 1.09
C LEU A 37 9.14 -3.00 0.50
N ILE A 38 7.97 -2.50 0.07
CA ILE A 38 7.00 -3.24 -0.74
C ILE A 38 6.80 -2.46 -2.04
N TYR A 39 6.89 -3.14 -3.18
CA TYR A 39 6.78 -2.50 -4.49
C TYR A 39 5.40 -2.65 -5.10
N PRO A 40 4.60 -1.54 -5.22
CA PRO A 40 3.31 -1.55 -5.91
C PRO A 40 3.51 -1.61 -7.43
N VAL A 41 2.73 -2.47 -8.11
CA VAL A 41 2.79 -2.64 -9.56
C VAL A 41 1.41 -2.60 -10.20
N PHE A 42 1.33 -2.05 -11.41
CA PHE A 42 0.13 -2.03 -12.25
C PHE A 42 0.26 -3.11 -13.33
N VAL A 43 -0.74 -3.98 -13.43
CA VAL A 43 -0.73 -5.11 -14.35
C VAL A 43 -1.76 -4.91 -15.46
N LEU A 44 -1.34 -5.12 -16.72
CA LEU A 44 -2.16 -5.03 -17.92
C LEU A 44 -2.49 -6.40 -18.52
N GLU A 45 -3.57 -6.47 -19.26
CA GLU A 45 -3.83 -7.55 -20.20
C GLU A 45 -2.90 -7.48 -21.43
N GLY A 46 -2.60 -8.64 -22.00
CA GLY A 46 -1.81 -8.79 -23.23
C GLY A 46 -0.41 -9.36 -22.99
N GLU A 47 0.41 -9.31 -24.02
CA GLU A 47 1.80 -9.77 -24.04
C GLU A 47 2.72 -8.65 -24.54
N ASN A 48 3.90 -8.54 -23.98
CA ASN A 48 4.93 -7.55 -24.30
C ASN A 48 4.38 -6.11 -24.32
N ARG A 49 3.47 -5.80 -23.40
CA ARG A 49 2.85 -4.47 -23.25
C ARG A 49 3.44 -3.72 -22.09
N ARG A 50 3.86 -2.48 -22.40
CA ARG A 50 4.40 -1.53 -21.44
C ARG A 50 3.77 -0.16 -21.71
N GLU A 51 3.15 0.42 -20.71
CA GLU A 51 2.49 1.72 -20.82
C GLU A 51 2.92 2.63 -19.67
N ALA A 52 3.49 3.79 -19.99
CA ALA A 52 3.83 4.79 -18.97
C ALA A 52 2.57 5.37 -18.30
N VAL A 53 2.67 5.70 -17.02
CA VAL A 53 1.66 6.46 -16.29
C VAL A 53 2.06 7.94 -16.31
N PRO A 54 1.40 8.81 -17.13
CA PRO A 54 1.85 10.20 -17.33
C PRO A 54 1.97 11.01 -16.03
N SER A 55 1.06 10.81 -15.09
CA SER A 55 1.03 11.49 -13.80
C SER A 55 2.03 10.94 -12.78
N MET A 56 2.74 9.84 -13.12
CA MET A 56 3.72 9.19 -12.26
C MET A 56 5.00 8.90 -13.04
N PRO A 57 5.88 9.89 -13.28
CA PRO A 57 7.09 9.71 -14.10
C PRO A 57 7.96 8.54 -13.67
N GLY A 58 8.24 7.61 -14.60
CA GLY A 58 9.03 6.40 -14.33
C GLY A 58 8.23 5.20 -13.82
N VAL A 59 6.93 5.35 -13.57
CA VAL A 59 6.02 4.24 -13.25
C VAL A 59 5.32 3.78 -14.52
N GLU A 60 5.20 2.46 -14.68
CA GLU A 60 4.62 1.84 -15.86
C GLU A 60 3.58 0.79 -15.47
N ARG A 61 2.63 0.56 -16.39
CA ARG A 61 1.74 -0.60 -16.37
C ARG A 61 2.39 -1.68 -17.22
N LEU A 62 2.43 -2.91 -16.75
CA LEU A 62 3.15 -4.02 -17.38
C LEU A 62 2.22 -5.21 -17.62
N SER A 63 2.33 -5.86 -18.78
CA SER A 63 1.77 -7.20 -18.98
C SER A 63 2.47 -8.23 -18.08
N ILE A 64 1.83 -9.38 -17.85
CA ILE A 64 2.35 -10.40 -16.91
C ILE A 64 3.78 -10.85 -17.26
N ASP A 65 4.08 -11.07 -18.53
CA ASP A 65 5.40 -11.45 -19.00
C ASP A 65 6.49 -10.43 -18.63
N LEU A 66 6.25 -9.14 -18.86
CA LEU A 66 7.17 -8.07 -18.47
C LEU A 66 7.21 -7.84 -16.95
N LEU A 67 6.10 -8.06 -16.25
CA LEU A 67 6.10 -8.02 -14.79
C LEU A 67 6.97 -9.13 -14.19
N LEU A 68 7.04 -10.31 -14.80
CA LEU A 68 7.94 -11.37 -14.36
C LEU A 68 9.42 -10.99 -14.52
N GLU A 69 9.78 -10.19 -15.52
CA GLU A 69 11.13 -9.64 -15.66
C GLU A 69 11.41 -8.62 -14.56
N GLU A 70 10.48 -7.71 -14.31
CA GLU A 70 10.54 -6.72 -13.22
C GLU A 70 10.68 -7.41 -11.85
N ALA A 71 9.90 -8.47 -11.60
CA ALA A 71 9.95 -9.24 -10.37
C ALA A 71 11.31 -9.96 -10.17
N ALA A 72 11.93 -10.42 -11.24
CA ALA A 72 13.28 -11.00 -11.18
C ALA A 72 14.31 -9.99 -10.65
N GLU A 73 14.25 -8.73 -11.13
CA GLU A 73 15.13 -7.67 -10.63
C GLU A 73 14.85 -7.33 -9.16
N LEU A 74 13.58 -7.30 -8.74
CA LEU A 74 13.22 -7.06 -7.34
C LEU A 74 13.74 -8.15 -6.41
N VAL A 75 13.64 -9.42 -6.80
CA VAL A 75 14.22 -10.56 -6.07
C VAL A 75 15.73 -10.43 -5.96
N GLU A 76 16.43 -10.07 -7.06
CA GLU A 76 17.88 -9.86 -7.04
C GLU A 76 18.30 -8.69 -6.13
N LEU A 77 17.45 -7.68 -6.01
CA LEU A 77 17.65 -6.53 -5.12
C LEU A 77 17.29 -6.84 -3.66
N GLY A 78 16.64 -7.97 -3.40
CA GLY A 78 16.21 -8.39 -2.06
C GLY A 78 14.92 -7.72 -1.57
N VAL A 79 14.10 -7.14 -2.46
CA VAL A 79 12.79 -6.59 -2.10
C VAL A 79 11.87 -7.73 -1.70
N PRO A 80 11.29 -7.72 -0.48
CA PRO A 80 10.61 -8.91 0.05
C PRO A 80 9.23 -9.16 -0.55
N ALA A 81 8.53 -8.11 -1.01
CA ALA A 81 7.16 -8.25 -1.48
C ALA A 81 6.77 -7.24 -2.56
N ILE A 82 5.75 -7.63 -3.33
CA ILE A 82 5.12 -6.83 -4.38
C ILE A 82 3.62 -6.74 -4.13
N ALA A 83 3.02 -5.60 -4.39
CA ALA A 83 1.58 -5.37 -4.26
C ALA A 83 0.96 -5.16 -5.65
N LEU A 84 -0.06 -5.98 -6.00
CA LEU A 84 -0.67 -6.04 -7.33
C LEU A 84 -1.89 -5.14 -7.44
N PHE A 85 -1.92 -4.31 -8.48
CA PHE A 85 -3.07 -3.50 -8.87
C PHE A 85 -3.43 -3.77 -10.34
N PRO A 86 -4.51 -4.54 -10.62
CA PRO A 86 -4.92 -4.86 -11.98
C PRO A 86 -5.54 -3.65 -12.67
N VAL A 87 -5.20 -3.46 -13.94
CA VAL A 87 -5.84 -2.49 -14.83
C VAL A 87 -6.88 -3.25 -15.66
N THR A 88 -8.09 -3.31 -15.13
CA THR A 88 -9.18 -4.07 -15.74
C THR A 88 -9.71 -3.36 -16.99
N PRO A 89 -9.81 -4.04 -18.14
CA PRO A 89 -10.44 -3.49 -19.34
C PRO A 89 -11.89 -3.06 -19.09
N LEU A 90 -12.35 -2.00 -19.76
CA LEU A 90 -13.70 -1.45 -19.55
C LEU A 90 -14.79 -2.45 -19.84
N GLU A 91 -14.60 -3.29 -20.85
CA GLU A 91 -15.53 -4.37 -21.25
C GLU A 91 -15.68 -5.47 -20.20
N SER A 92 -14.73 -5.60 -19.30
CA SER A 92 -14.77 -6.56 -18.17
C SER A 92 -15.34 -5.97 -16.88
N LYS A 93 -15.62 -4.66 -16.87
CA LYS A 93 -16.23 -4.00 -15.70
C LYS A 93 -17.75 -4.14 -15.74
N SER A 94 -18.35 -4.28 -14.56
CA SER A 94 -19.80 -4.39 -14.41
C SER A 94 -20.31 -3.61 -13.18
N LEU A 95 -21.62 -3.57 -12.96
CA LEU A 95 -22.19 -2.99 -11.74
C LEU A 95 -21.94 -3.88 -10.51
N LEU A 96 -21.79 -5.19 -10.71
CA LEU A 96 -21.63 -6.18 -9.64
C LEU A 96 -20.18 -6.69 -9.48
N ALA A 97 -19.25 -6.14 -10.27
CA ALA A 97 -17.80 -6.42 -10.18
C ALA A 97 -17.44 -7.93 -10.27
N GLU A 98 -18.13 -8.71 -11.12
CA GLU A 98 -17.91 -10.16 -11.23
C GLU A 98 -16.47 -10.53 -11.62
N GLU A 99 -15.78 -9.64 -12.35
CA GLU A 99 -14.38 -9.86 -12.74
C GLU A 99 -13.43 -9.88 -11.50
N ALA A 100 -13.83 -9.27 -10.38
CA ALA A 100 -13.02 -9.24 -9.15
C ALA A 100 -12.70 -10.65 -8.60
N TYR A 101 -13.65 -11.59 -8.78
CA TYR A 101 -13.52 -12.98 -8.31
C TYR A 101 -13.50 -14.01 -9.45
N ASN A 102 -13.24 -13.55 -10.67
CA ASN A 102 -13.02 -14.45 -11.81
C ASN A 102 -11.76 -15.30 -11.58
N PRO A 103 -11.86 -16.66 -11.49
CA PRO A 103 -10.69 -17.50 -11.23
C PRO A 103 -9.62 -17.40 -12.32
N ASN A 104 -9.98 -16.92 -13.51
CA ASN A 104 -9.09 -16.66 -14.63
C ASN A 104 -8.84 -15.16 -14.86
N GLY A 105 -9.23 -14.31 -13.91
CA GLY A 105 -9.01 -12.87 -13.96
C GLY A 105 -7.53 -12.48 -13.96
N LEU A 106 -7.27 -11.24 -14.33
CA LEU A 106 -5.90 -10.73 -14.47
C LEU A 106 -5.10 -10.84 -13.16
N ALA A 107 -5.71 -10.50 -12.02
CA ALA A 107 -5.06 -10.59 -10.71
C ALA A 107 -4.69 -12.04 -10.37
N GLN A 108 -5.66 -12.98 -10.50
CA GLN A 108 -5.47 -14.40 -10.18
C GLN A 108 -4.41 -15.07 -11.08
N ARG A 109 -4.40 -14.74 -12.37
CA ARG A 109 -3.36 -15.24 -13.31
C ARG A 109 -1.98 -14.69 -12.97
N THR A 110 -1.91 -13.41 -12.58
CA THR A 110 -0.67 -12.76 -12.18
C THR A 110 -0.10 -13.40 -10.90
N VAL A 111 -0.93 -13.63 -9.89
CA VAL A 111 -0.51 -14.34 -8.65
C VAL A 111 0.08 -15.70 -8.99
N ARG A 112 -0.63 -16.53 -9.78
CA ARG A 112 -0.14 -17.85 -10.17
C ARG A 112 1.20 -17.77 -10.92
N ALA A 113 1.35 -16.84 -11.85
CA ALA A 113 2.58 -16.66 -12.61
C ALA A 113 3.78 -16.26 -11.71
N LEU A 114 3.57 -15.33 -10.80
CA LEU A 114 4.59 -14.88 -9.84
C LEU A 114 4.99 -16.01 -8.88
N LYS A 115 4.02 -16.69 -8.27
CA LYS A 115 4.31 -17.77 -7.32
C LYS A 115 4.95 -18.99 -7.98
N ALA A 116 4.62 -19.28 -9.25
CA ALA A 116 5.26 -20.34 -10.01
C ALA A 116 6.74 -20.04 -10.30
N ARG A 117 7.11 -18.78 -10.56
CA ARG A 117 8.48 -18.41 -10.92
C ARG A 117 9.32 -17.95 -9.70
N PHE A 118 8.69 -17.32 -8.72
CA PHE A 118 9.34 -16.73 -7.54
C PHE A 118 8.58 -17.11 -6.26
N PRO A 119 8.65 -18.37 -5.81
CA PRO A 119 7.87 -18.85 -4.66
C PRO A 119 8.16 -18.10 -3.36
N GLU A 120 9.38 -17.55 -3.21
CA GLU A 120 9.79 -16.81 -2.01
C GLU A 120 9.44 -15.32 -2.05
N LEU A 121 9.04 -14.76 -3.20
CA LEU A 121 8.58 -13.39 -3.28
C LEU A 121 7.18 -13.27 -2.69
N GLY A 122 7.01 -12.43 -1.68
CA GLY A 122 5.70 -12.13 -1.11
C GLY A 122 4.80 -11.43 -2.13
N VAL A 123 3.61 -11.97 -2.34
CA VAL A 123 2.61 -11.39 -3.24
C VAL A 123 1.43 -10.88 -2.41
N ILE A 124 1.13 -9.61 -2.54
CA ILE A 124 0.02 -8.92 -1.88
C ILE A 124 -1.00 -8.55 -2.96
N THR A 125 -2.28 -8.84 -2.74
CA THR A 125 -3.35 -8.41 -3.64
C THR A 125 -4.26 -7.42 -2.94
N ASP A 126 -4.62 -6.36 -3.64
CA ASP A 126 -5.67 -5.45 -3.22
C ASP A 126 -7.03 -6.14 -3.28
N VAL A 127 -7.84 -5.98 -2.23
CA VAL A 127 -9.23 -6.48 -2.17
C VAL A 127 -10.14 -5.26 -2.06
N ALA A 128 -10.67 -4.85 -3.20
CA ALA A 128 -11.59 -3.74 -3.37
C ALA A 128 -12.24 -3.83 -4.76
N LEU A 129 -13.37 -3.18 -4.98
CA LEU A 129 -14.13 -3.36 -6.21
C LEU A 129 -13.97 -2.24 -7.24
N ASP A 130 -13.32 -1.13 -6.90
CA ASP A 130 -13.17 0.02 -7.80
C ASP A 130 -12.45 -0.29 -9.14
N PRO A 131 -11.49 -1.24 -9.24
CA PRO A 131 -10.95 -1.64 -10.53
C PRO A 131 -11.94 -2.37 -11.42
N PHE A 132 -13.01 -2.94 -10.85
CA PHE A 132 -13.94 -3.87 -11.50
C PHE A 132 -15.34 -3.30 -11.68
N THR A 133 -15.67 -2.18 -11.03
CA THR A 133 -16.97 -1.50 -11.16
C THR A 133 -16.95 -0.47 -12.29
N THR A 134 -18.11 -0.34 -12.99
CA THR A 134 -18.27 0.68 -14.04
C THR A 134 -18.33 2.10 -13.51
N HIS A 135 -18.69 2.28 -12.24
CA HIS A 135 -18.82 3.56 -11.55
C HIS A 135 -17.60 3.96 -10.71
N GLY A 136 -16.61 3.06 -10.54
CA GLY A 136 -15.34 3.35 -9.87
C GLY A 136 -15.41 3.48 -8.34
N GLN A 137 -16.52 3.11 -7.70
CA GLN A 137 -16.61 2.98 -6.24
C GLN A 137 -16.03 1.65 -5.76
N ASP A 138 -15.55 1.60 -4.51
CA ASP A 138 -14.91 0.41 -3.91
C ASP A 138 -15.92 -0.70 -3.56
N GLY A 139 -17.23 -0.48 -3.76
CA GLY A 139 -18.28 -1.43 -3.44
C GLY A 139 -19.49 -1.30 -4.38
N ILE A 140 -20.51 -2.13 -4.12
CA ILE A 140 -21.78 -2.13 -4.84
C ILE A 140 -22.60 -0.92 -4.40
N ILE A 141 -23.21 -0.24 -5.35
CA ILE A 141 -24.01 0.98 -5.10
C ILE A 141 -25.50 0.72 -5.28
N ASP A 142 -26.30 1.53 -4.57
CA ASP A 142 -27.73 1.67 -4.82
C ASP A 142 -28.03 2.63 -5.98
N ASP A 143 -29.32 2.88 -6.24
CA ASP A 143 -29.78 3.79 -7.31
C ASP A 143 -29.39 5.26 -7.06
N GLU A 144 -29.04 5.63 -5.82
CA GLU A 144 -28.59 6.96 -5.44
C GLU A 144 -27.06 7.10 -5.50
N GLY A 145 -26.34 5.99 -5.73
CA GLY A 145 -24.89 5.92 -5.80
C GLY A 145 -24.20 5.76 -4.44
N TYR A 146 -24.95 5.40 -3.39
CA TYR A 146 -24.42 5.10 -2.08
C TYR A 146 -23.89 3.65 -2.04
N VAL A 147 -22.69 3.45 -1.47
CA VAL A 147 -22.08 2.12 -1.36
C VAL A 147 -22.74 1.32 -0.25
N LEU A 148 -23.27 0.14 -0.61
CA LEU A 148 -23.96 -0.78 0.27
C LEU A 148 -22.96 -1.71 0.96
N ASN A 149 -22.82 -1.59 2.28
CA ASN A 149 -21.81 -2.29 3.08
C ASN A 149 -21.91 -3.82 2.96
N ASP A 150 -23.06 -4.39 3.30
CA ASP A 150 -23.20 -5.84 3.51
C ASP A 150 -23.06 -6.63 2.21
N ILE A 151 -23.75 -6.19 1.15
CA ILE A 151 -23.63 -6.84 -0.16
C ILE A 151 -22.20 -6.67 -0.75
N THR A 152 -21.53 -5.56 -0.49
CA THR A 152 -20.14 -5.37 -0.88
C THR A 152 -19.24 -6.38 -0.17
N THR A 153 -19.42 -6.57 1.13
CA THR A 153 -18.64 -7.53 1.93
C THR A 153 -18.79 -8.97 1.39
N GLU A 154 -19.99 -9.37 0.96
CA GLU A 154 -20.19 -10.69 0.31
C GLU A 154 -19.36 -10.86 -0.97
N ILE A 155 -19.19 -9.80 -1.75
CA ILE A 155 -18.35 -9.84 -2.97
C ILE A 155 -16.87 -9.84 -2.61
N LEU A 156 -16.45 -9.04 -1.62
CA LEU A 156 -15.06 -9.01 -1.13
C LEU A 156 -14.60 -10.38 -0.60
N ILE A 157 -15.47 -11.13 0.07
CA ILE A 157 -15.20 -12.52 0.48
C ILE A 157 -14.86 -13.38 -0.75
N LYS A 158 -15.67 -13.33 -1.80
CA LYS A 158 -15.44 -14.08 -3.04
C LYS A 158 -14.10 -13.68 -3.69
N GLN A 159 -13.81 -12.38 -3.72
CA GLN A 159 -12.55 -11.85 -4.25
C GLN A 159 -11.35 -12.38 -3.46
N ALA A 160 -11.37 -12.27 -2.13
CA ALA A 160 -10.29 -12.74 -1.26
C ALA A 160 -10.07 -14.25 -1.39
N LEU A 161 -11.12 -15.05 -1.43
CA LEU A 161 -11.03 -16.51 -1.66
C LEU A 161 -10.41 -16.83 -3.01
N SER A 162 -10.84 -16.15 -4.09
CA SER A 162 -10.28 -16.40 -5.43
C SER A 162 -8.79 -16.05 -5.52
N HIS A 163 -8.34 -15.03 -4.76
CA HIS A 163 -6.92 -14.69 -4.64
C HIS A 163 -6.15 -15.75 -3.83
N ALA A 164 -6.73 -16.25 -2.74
CA ALA A 164 -6.15 -17.32 -1.93
C ALA A 164 -6.01 -18.64 -2.73
N GLU A 165 -7.03 -19.01 -3.52
CA GLU A 165 -6.99 -20.14 -4.45
C GLU A 165 -5.91 -19.98 -5.53
N ALA A 166 -5.61 -18.75 -5.94
CA ALA A 166 -4.52 -18.46 -6.86
C ALA A 166 -3.13 -18.56 -6.21
N GLY A 167 -3.05 -18.65 -4.87
CA GLY A 167 -1.81 -18.81 -4.11
C GLY A 167 -1.20 -17.52 -3.58
N VAL A 168 -2.01 -16.48 -3.34
CA VAL A 168 -1.54 -15.22 -2.75
C VAL A 168 -1.06 -15.42 -1.32
N ASP A 169 -0.04 -14.67 -0.90
CA ASP A 169 0.47 -14.69 0.48
C ASP A 169 -0.34 -13.77 1.40
N ILE A 170 -0.73 -12.61 0.90
CA ILE A 170 -1.42 -11.58 1.67
C ILE A 170 -2.58 -10.99 0.86
N VAL A 171 -3.79 -11.03 1.41
CA VAL A 171 -4.91 -10.24 0.91
C VAL A 171 -4.97 -8.92 1.68
N ALA A 172 -5.18 -7.80 0.97
CA ALA A 172 -5.13 -6.47 1.56
C ALA A 172 -6.43 -5.69 1.29
N PRO A 173 -7.47 -5.88 2.11
CA PRO A 173 -8.75 -5.20 1.94
C PRO A 173 -8.60 -3.68 2.10
N SER A 174 -8.93 -2.94 1.04
CA SER A 174 -8.79 -1.49 0.97
C SER A 174 -10.11 -0.75 0.75
N ASP A 175 -11.20 -1.46 0.86
CA ASP A 175 -12.56 -1.03 0.58
C ASP A 175 -13.19 -0.16 1.67
N MET A 176 -12.78 -0.30 2.94
CA MET A 176 -13.29 0.38 4.13
C MET A 176 -14.74 0.04 4.51
N MET A 177 -15.23 -1.17 4.18
CA MET A 177 -16.53 -1.64 4.66
C MET A 177 -16.44 -2.13 6.11
N ASP A 178 -17.51 -1.92 6.87
CA ASP A 178 -17.59 -2.38 8.27
C ASP A 178 -17.67 -3.91 8.33
N GLY A 179 -16.87 -4.54 9.21
CA GLY A 179 -16.90 -5.99 9.45
C GLY A 179 -16.27 -6.86 8.36
N ARG A 180 -15.71 -6.27 7.28
CA ARG A 180 -15.14 -7.03 6.14
C ARG A 180 -13.94 -7.88 6.54
N ILE A 181 -13.13 -7.44 7.48
CA ILE A 181 -11.94 -8.18 7.90
C ILE A 181 -12.33 -9.48 8.58
N GLY A 182 -13.30 -9.43 9.51
CA GLY A 182 -13.83 -10.61 10.20
C GLY A 182 -14.49 -11.59 9.22
N ALA A 183 -15.25 -11.09 8.28
CA ALA A 183 -15.93 -11.90 7.27
C ALA A 183 -14.92 -12.60 6.33
N ILE A 184 -13.89 -11.89 5.86
CA ILE A 184 -12.83 -12.46 5.02
C ILE A 184 -12.00 -13.47 5.83
N ARG A 185 -11.63 -13.18 7.08
CA ARG A 185 -10.89 -14.10 7.95
C ARG A 185 -11.65 -15.41 8.15
N ALA A 186 -12.94 -15.33 8.52
CA ALA A 186 -13.77 -16.51 8.70
C ALA A 186 -13.82 -17.36 7.42
N ALA A 187 -14.02 -16.73 6.26
CA ALA A 187 -14.06 -17.44 4.98
C ALA A 187 -12.73 -18.12 4.61
N LEU A 188 -11.60 -17.45 4.86
CA LEU A 188 -10.27 -18.04 4.63
C LEU A 188 -10.04 -19.28 5.53
N GLU A 189 -10.39 -19.19 6.82
CA GLU A 189 -10.27 -20.32 7.76
C GLU A 189 -11.17 -21.50 7.35
N GLU A 190 -12.44 -21.23 7.04
CA GLU A 190 -13.42 -22.26 6.63
C GLU A 190 -13.00 -23.00 5.35
N ASN A 191 -12.29 -22.33 4.44
CA ASN A 191 -11.80 -22.91 3.19
C ASN A 191 -10.35 -23.44 3.28
N GLY A 192 -9.74 -23.47 4.48
CA GLY A 192 -8.42 -24.05 4.71
C GLY A 192 -7.24 -23.15 4.35
N PHE A 193 -7.45 -21.88 4.03
CA PHE A 193 -6.39 -20.88 3.74
C PHE A 193 -5.86 -20.24 5.02
N ILE A 194 -5.57 -21.06 6.03
CA ILE A 194 -5.17 -20.64 7.39
C ILE A 194 -3.87 -19.83 7.44
N ASN A 195 -3.04 -19.90 6.41
CA ASN A 195 -1.77 -19.19 6.33
C ASN A 195 -1.83 -17.94 5.44
N THR A 196 -2.95 -17.66 4.77
CA THR A 196 -3.12 -16.41 4.02
C THR A 196 -3.29 -15.26 5.00
N GLN A 197 -2.37 -14.30 4.95
CA GLN A 197 -2.39 -13.14 5.84
C GLN A 197 -3.42 -12.10 5.38
N ILE A 198 -3.92 -11.30 6.32
CA ILE A 198 -4.73 -10.11 6.05
C ILE A 198 -3.95 -8.87 6.46
N MET A 199 -3.62 -8.02 5.48
CA MET A 199 -3.11 -6.67 5.68
C MET A 199 -4.25 -5.67 5.51
N ALA A 200 -4.88 -5.26 6.60
CA ALA A 200 -6.05 -4.39 6.53
C ALA A 200 -5.65 -2.93 6.28
N TYR A 201 -6.26 -2.29 5.29
CA TYR A 201 -6.20 -0.84 5.13
C TYR A 201 -7.11 -0.19 6.18
N SER A 202 -6.73 -0.29 7.44
CA SER A 202 -7.55 0.11 8.60
C SER A 202 -7.72 1.61 8.71
N ALA A 203 -6.72 2.40 8.29
CA ALA A 203 -6.74 3.85 8.35
C ALA A 203 -6.55 4.45 6.94
N LYS A 204 -7.59 4.32 6.10
CA LYS A 204 -7.62 4.87 4.74
C LYS A 204 -8.51 6.11 4.68
N TYR A 205 -7.92 7.23 4.31
CA TYR A 205 -8.56 8.54 4.27
C TYR A 205 -9.10 8.90 2.89
N ALA A 206 -10.18 9.68 2.85
CA ALA A 206 -10.70 10.29 1.63
C ALA A 206 -9.77 11.42 1.17
N SER A 207 -8.68 11.04 0.49
CA SER A 207 -7.56 11.93 0.21
C SER A 207 -7.50 12.42 -1.24
N CYS A 208 -7.10 13.69 -1.42
CA CYS A 208 -6.79 14.26 -2.72
C CYS A 208 -5.49 13.68 -3.32
N TYR A 209 -4.64 13.04 -2.53
CA TYR A 209 -3.38 12.42 -2.98
C TYR A 209 -3.55 11.15 -3.82
N TYR A 210 -4.78 10.68 -4.08
CA TYR A 210 -5.03 9.51 -4.93
C TYR A 210 -5.19 9.84 -6.43
N GLY A 211 -5.11 11.11 -6.81
CA GLY A 211 -5.31 11.52 -8.21
C GLY A 211 -4.51 10.70 -9.22
N PRO A 212 -3.18 10.60 -9.11
CA PRO A 212 -2.37 9.84 -10.05
C PRO A 212 -2.64 8.32 -10.05
N PHE A 213 -3.07 7.73 -8.95
CA PHE A 213 -3.46 6.33 -8.90
C PHE A 213 -4.70 6.04 -9.77
N ARG A 214 -5.69 6.94 -9.75
CA ARG A 214 -6.89 6.82 -10.61
C ARG A 214 -6.54 6.86 -12.10
N ASP A 215 -5.53 7.67 -12.46
CA ASP A 215 -4.96 7.66 -13.81
C ASP A 215 -4.30 6.30 -14.11
N ALA A 216 -3.49 5.78 -13.18
CA ALA A 216 -2.76 4.53 -13.35
C ALA A 216 -3.65 3.30 -13.57
N VAL A 217 -4.76 3.18 -12.83
CA VAL A 217 -5.72 2.05 -12.95
C VAL A 217 -6.84 2.33 -13.96
N GLY A 218 -6.83 3.49 -14.62
CA GLY A 218 -7.85 3.86 -15.61
C GLY A 218 -9.24 4.09 -15.02
N SER A 219 -9.36 4.45 -13.74
CA SER A 219 -10.65 4.70 -13.07
C SER A 219 -11.03 6.18 -12.99
N ALA A 220 -10.15 7.08 -13.43
CA ALA A 220 -10.36 8.54 -13.33
C ALA A 220 -11.64 9.02 -14.05
N GLY A 221 -12.01 8.38 -15.17
CA GLY A 221 -13.21 8.72 -15.94
C GLY A 221 -14.52 8.16 -15.36
N ASN A 222 -14.43 7.13 -14.52
CA ASN A 222 -15.60 6.38 -14.06
C ASN A 222 -16.26 7.00 -12.82
N LEU A 223 -15.48 7.62 -11.93
CA LEU A 223 -15.98 8.20 -10.68
C LEU A 223 -16.87 9.46 -10.90
N GLY A 224 -16.75 10.13 -12.05
CA GLY A 224 -17.54 11.32 -12.40
C GLY A 224 -17.39 12.41 -11.34
N LYS A 225 -18.54 12.89 -10.80
CA LYS A 225 -18.61 13.88 -9.72
C LYS A 225 -18.75 13.26 -8.33
N SER A 226 -18.85 11.93 -8.22
CA SER A 226 -18.97 11.25 -6.93
C SER A 226 -17.64 11.25 -6.17
N ASN A 227 -17.70 11.06 -4.86
CA ASN A 227 -16.54 10.95 -3.99
C ASN A 227 -16.64 9.68 -3.13
N LYS A 228 -15.60 9.37 -2.38
CA LYS A 228 -15.52 8.20 -1.51
C LYS A 228 -15.66 8.54 -0.02
N ALA A 229 -16.12 9.75 0.31
CA ALA A 229 -16.21 10.24 1.70
C ALA A 229 -17.30 9.56 2.54
N THR A 230 -18.17 8.77 1.93
CA THR A 230 -19.20 8.01 2.65
C THR A 230 -18.66 6.73 3.32
N TYR A 231 -17.42 6.33 2.99
CA TYR A 231 -16.78 5.14 3.57
C TYR A 231 -15.27 5.29 3.81
N GLN A 232 -14.56 6.23 3.19
CA GLN A 232 -13.19 6.57 3.56
C GLN A 232 -13.21 7.67 4.61
N MET A 233 -12.27 7.62 5.56
CA MET A 233 -12.23 8.53 6.71
C MET A 233 -12.01 9.99 6.31
N ASP A 234 -12.56 10.91 7.09
CA ASP A 234 -12.34 12.35 6.92
C ASP A 234 -10.86 12.69 7.24
N PRO A 235 -10.16 13.43 6.36
CA PRO A 235 -8.79 13.88 6.60
C PRO A 235 -8.58 14.72 7.87
N ALA A 236 -9.64 15.28 8.43
CA ALA A 236 -9.58 16.05 9.68
C ALA A 236 -9.56 15.18 10.95
N ASN A 237 -9.82 13.87 10.84
CA ASN A 237 -9.98 12.98 11.98
C ASN A 237 -8.71 12.13 12.19
N SER A 238 -8.25 12.00 13.43
CA SER A 238 -7.18 11.06 13.80
C SER A 238 -7.65 9.99 14.80
N ASN A 239 -8.54 10.33 15.72
CA ASN A 239 -9.04 9.38 16.73
C ASN A 239 -9.88 8.25 16.11
N GLU A 240 -10.61 8.53 15.05
CA GLU A 240 -11.39 7.55 14.28
C GLU A 240 -10.49 6.40 13.77
N ALA A 241 -9.28 6.72 13.30
CA ALA A 241 -8.31 5.72 12.86
C ALA A 241 -7.98 4.69 13.94
N LEU A 242 -7.95 5.09 15.22
CA LEU A 242 -7.69 4.16 16.32
C LEU A 242 -8.87 3.21 16.56
N HIS A 243 -10.11 3.65 16.32
CA HIS A 243 -11.28 2.79 16.40
C HIS A 243 -11.30 1.78 15.25
N GLU A 244 -11.06 2.22 14.01
CA GLU A 244 -10.98 1.36 12.82
C GLU A 244 -9.89 0.29 12.98
N VAL A 245 -8.69 0.69 13.40
CA VAL A 245 -7.58 -0.23 13.64
C VAL A 245 -7.91 -1.24 14.75
N ALA A 246 -8.55 -0.81 15.84
CA ALA A 246 -8.94 -1.70 16.93
C ALA A 246 -9.94 -2.77 16.45
N LEU A 247 -10.92 -2.38 15.64
CA LEU A 247 -11.91 -3.30 15.06
C LEU A 247 -11.25 -4.30 14.13
N ASP A 248 -10.43 -3.84 13.19
CA ASP A 248 -9.74 -4.71 12.22
C ASP A 248 -8.82 -5.73 12.90
N ILE A 249 -8.11 -5.32 13.99
CA ILE A 249 -7.30 -6.25 14.80
C ILE A 249 -8.19 -7.28 15.48
N GLN A 250 -9.31 -6.86 16.08
CA GLN A 250 -10.26 -7.77 16.74
C GLN A 250 -10.89 -8.74 15.74
N GLU A 251 -11.11 -8.32 14.51
CA GLU A 251 -11.65 -9.11 13.41
C GLU A 251 -10.63 -10.07 12.80
N GLY A 252 -9.36 -10.00 13.14
CA GLY A 252 -8.33 -10.95 12.73
C GLY A 252 -7.37 -10.45 11.65
N ALA A 253 -7.15 -9.14 11.55
CA ALA A 253 -6.05 -8.60 10.74
C ALA A 253 -4.69 -9.01 11.32
N ASP A 254 -3.78 -9.51 10.48
CA ASP A 254 -2.40 -9.85 10.86
C ASP A 254 -1.52 -8.60 10.91
N SER A 255 -1.87 -7.61 10.11
CA SER A 255 -1.20 -6.31 10.05
C SER A 255 -2.17 -5.22 9.61
N VAL A 256 -1.83 -3.97 9.92
CA VAL A 256 -2.65 -2.80 9.62
C VAL A 256 -1.88 -1.79 8.78
N MET A 257 -2.60 -1.00 7.98
CA MET A 257 -2.00 -0.01 7.10
C MET A 257 -2.65 1.36 7.25
N VAL A 258 -1.81 2.39 7.24
CA VAL A 258 -2.22 3.80 7.15
C VAL A 258 -2.00 4.29 5.72
N LYS A 259 -3.03 4.89 5.11
CA LYS A 259 -3.02 5.42 3.74
C LYS A 259 -3.80 6.73 3.65
N PRO A 260 -3.22 7.81 3.14
CA PRO A 260 -1.84 8.02 2.68
C PRO A 260 -0.77 7.96 3.76
N GLY A 261 0.51 8.15 3.38
CA GLY A 261 1.68 8.05 4.23
C GLY A 261 2.11 9.36 4.89
N MET A 262 2.91 10.18 4.20
CA MET A 262 3.55 11.37 4.79
C MET A 262 2.59 12.36 5.44
N PRO A 263 1.39 12.67 4.87
CA PRO A 263 0.45 13.57 5.52
C PRO A 263 -0.16 13.02 6.82
N TYR A 264 0.02 11.73 7.11
CA TYR A 264 -0.59 11.01 8.23
C TYR A 264 0.43 10.30 9.14
N LEU A 265 1.66 10.85 9.24
CA LEU A 265 2.70 10.31 10.13
C LEU A 265 2.31 10.33 11.60
N ASP A 266 1.49 11.27 12.00
CA ASP A 266 0.87 11.36 13.33
C ASP A 266 -0.02 10.15 13.60
N VAL A 267 -0.85 9.75 12.62
CA VAL A 267 -1.70 8.55 12.70
C VAL A 267 -0.85 7.28 12.76
N VAL A 268 0.19 7.16 11.91
CA VAL A 268 1.14 6.04 11.96
C VAL A 268 1.74 5.90 13.37
N ARG A 269 2.17 7.02 13.96
CA ARG A 269 2.76 7.04 15.30
C ARG A 269 1.76 6.63 16.37
N GLN A 270 0.53 7.16 16.32
CA GLN A 270 -0.53 6.84 17.26
C GLN A 270 -0.92 5.36 17.21
N VAL A 271 -1.12 4.80 16.01
CA VAL A 271 -1.43 3.38 15.80
C VAL A 271 -0.32 2.50 16.37
N LYS A 272 0.94 2.80 16.02
CA LYS A 272 2.07 2.00 16.51
C LYS A 272 2.24 2.05 18.02
N ASP A 273 2.07 3.23 18.63
CA ASP A 273 2.17 3.39 20.08
C ASP A 273 1.04 2.70 20.84
N GLN A 274 -0.16 2.72 20.29
CA GLN A 274 -1.33 2.18 20.97
C GLN A 274 -1.44 0.66 20.88
N PHE A 275 -1.18 0.09 19.71
CA PHE A 275 -1.45 -1.32 19.44
C PHE A 275 -0.21 -2.20 19.37
N GLY A 276 0.95 -1.66 18.99
CA GLY A 276 2.20 -2.41 18.87
C GLY A 276 2.21 -3.49 17.79
N VAL A 277 1.16 -3.60 16.98
CA VAL A 277 1.04 -4.57 15.88
C VAL A 277 1.92 -4.18 14.68
N PRO A 278 2.18 -5.10 13.73
CA PRO A 278 2.81 -4.73 12.46
C PRO A 278 2.01 -3.65 11.75
N THR A 279 2.63 -2.48 11.57
CA THR A 279 2.00 -1.27 11.02
C THR A 279 2.69 -0.88 9.73
N PHE A 280 1.95 -0.94 8.64
CA PHE A 280 2.42 -0.57 7.30
C PHE A 280 1.94 0.82 6.92
N VAL A 281 2.58 1.40 5.93
CA VAL A 281 2.20 2.71 5.40
C VAL A 281 2.30 2.70 3.89
N TYR A 282 1.40 3.40 3.23
CA TYR A 282 1.45 3.58 1.77
C TYR A 282 1.85 5.01 1.42
N GLN A 283 3.06 5.18 0.88
CA GLN A 283 3.45 6.40 0.18
C GLN A 283 2.73 6.42 -1.17
N VAL A 284 1.60 7.13 -1.22
CA VAL A 284 0.68 7.04 -2.35
C VAL A 284 1.14 7.80 -3.59
N SER A 285 0.42 7.60 -4.67
CA SER A 285 0.73 8.14 -6.00
C SER A 285 0.90 9.67 -6.04
N GLY A 286 0.09 10.42 -5.29
CA GLY A 286 0.21 11.88 -5.19
C GLY A 286 1.48 12.31 -4.45
N GLU A 287 1.89 11.57 -3.42
CA GLU A 287 3.15 11.82 -2.73
C GLU A 287 4.34 11.55 -3.67
N TYR A 288 4.29 10.43 -4.40
CA TYR A 288 5.27 10.12 -5.44
C TYR A 288 5.35 11.24 -6.49
N ALA A 289 4.21 11.66 -7.05
CA ALA A 289 4.14 12.68 -8.07
C ALA A 289 4.70 14.04 -7.57
N MET A 290 4.42 14.43 -6.32
CA MET A 290 4.98 15.65 -5.71
C MET A 290 6.50 15.59 -5.60
N HIS A 291 7.06 14.45 -5.17
CA HIS A 291 8.52 14.26 -5.11
C HIS A 291 9.12 14.38 -6.50
N MET A 292 8.58 13.65 -7.48
CA MET A 292 9.09 13.66 -8.84
C MET A 292 9.00 15.05 -9.49
N ALA A 293 7.91 15.77 -9.27
CA ALA A 293 7.75 17.13 -9.79
C ALA A 293 8.84 18.08 -9.24
N ALA A 294 9.09 18.06 -7.92
CA ALA A 294 10.12 18.89 -7.31
C ALA A 294 11.54 18.49 -7.75
N ILE A 295 11.79 17.20 -7.92
CA ILE A 295 13.08 16.66 -8.38
C ILE A 295 13.34 17.05 -9.85
N GLN A 296 12.34 16.86 -10.74
CA GLN A 296 12.47 17.18 -12.17
C GLN A 296 12.68 18.68 -12.41
N ASN A 297 12.13 19.55 -11.54
CA ASN A 297 12.40 20.98 -11.59
C ASN A 297 13.74 21.39 -10.94
N GLY A 298 14.53 20.45 -10.42
CA GLY A 298 15.82 20.71 -9.81
C GLY A 298 15.74 21.42 -8.44
N TRP A 299 14.56 21.45 -7.82
CA TRP A 299 14.37 22.11 -6.52
C TRP A 299 14.81 21.23 -5.36
N LEU A 300 14.69 19.91 -5.51
CA LEU A 300 15.12 18.93 -4.53
C LEU A 300 16.05 17.90 -5.18
N LYS A 301 16.99 17.37 -4.37
CA LYS A 301 17.89 16.30 -4.80
C LYS A 301 17.17 14.95 -4.63
N GLU A 302 17.23 14.14 -5.66
CA GLU A 302 16.45 12.91 -5.75
C GLU A 302 16.73 11.92 -4.62
N LYS A 303 17.95 11.39 -4.55
CA LYS A 303 18.32 10.35 -3.56
C LYS A 303 18.07 10.83 -2.13
N GLU A 304 18.55 12.02 -1.81
CA GLU A 304 18.43 12.58 -0.46
C GLU A 304 16.96 12.76 -0.05
N THR A 305 16.13 13.31 -0.95
CA THR A 305 14.71 13.58 -0.65
C THR A 305 13.92 12.29 -0.48
N ILE A 306 14.11 11.34 -1.38
CA ILE A 306 13.40 10.07 -1.33
C ILE A 306 13.81 9.28 -0.08
N MET A 307 15.12 9.14 0.19
CA MET A 307 15.62 8.44 1.37
C MET A 307 15.14 9.08 2.68
N GLU A 308 15.11 10.40 2.77
CA GLU A 308 14.59 11.09 3.95
C GLU A 308 13.09 10.86 4.13
N SER A 309 12.29 10.91 3.06
CA SER A 309 10.86 10.66 3.13
C SER A 309 10.54 9.26 3.65
N LEU A 310 11.26 8.23 3.19
CA LEU A 310 11.09 6.86 3.67
C LEU A 310 11.56 6.69 5.12
N LEU A 311 12.63 7.37 5.49
CA LEU A 311 13.10 7.38 6.89
C LEU A 311 12.09 8.05 7.82
N CYS A 312 11.29 9.02 7.34
CA CYS A 312 10.21 9.61 8.13
C CYS A 312 9.16 8.55 8.56
N PHE A 313 8.81 7.61 7.67
CA PHE A 313 7.91 6.51 8.00
C PHE A 313 8.49 5.59 9.07
N LYS A 314 9.77 5.22 8.93
CA LYS A 314 10.47 4.41 9.96
C LYS A 314 10.47 5.12 11.31
N ARG A 315 10.79 6.41 11.33
CA ARG A 315 10.79 7.21 12.56
C ARG A 315 9.38 7.34 13.17
N ALA A 316 8.33 7.35 12.35
CA ALA A 316 6.95 7.31 12.82
C ALA A 316 6.55 5.93 13.38
N GLY A 317 7.32 4.88 13.10
CA GLY A 317 7.09 3.53 13.62
C GLY A 317 6.57 2.52 12.59
N ALA A 318 6.59 2.85 11.31
CA ALA A 318 6.20 1.90 10.26
C ALA A 318 7.19 0.72 10.19
N ASP A 319 6.64 -0.49 10.12
CA ASP A 319 7.39 -1.74 9.94
C ASP A 319 7.72 -1.97 8.46
N GLY A 320 6.79 -1.62 7.55
CA GLY A 320 6.99 -1.70 6.12
C GLY A 320 6.32 -0.57 5.36
N ILE A 321 6.79 -0.31 4.16
CA ILE A 321 6.41 0.84 3.34
C ILE A 321 6.09 0.39 1.92
N LEU A 322 4.83 0.57 1.49
CA LEU A 322 4.47 0.50 0.08
C LEU A 322 4.89 1.80 -0.59
N THR A 323 5.79 1.72 -1.56
CA THR A 323 6.29 2.89 -2.28
C THR A 323 6.71 2.56 -3.70
N TYR A 324 6.36 3.41 -4.63
CA TYR A 324 6.80 3.31 -6.03
C TYR A 324 8.32 3.55 -6.18
N PHE A 325 8.98 4.06 -5.16
CA PHE A 325 10.44 4.21 -5.12
C PHE A 325 11.17 2.94 -4.69
N ALA A 326 10.48 1.87 -4.29
CA ALA A 326 11.08 0.69 -3.66
C ALA A 326 12.25 0.10 -4.46
N LYS A 327 12.06 -0.14 -5.77
CA LYS A 327 13.13 -0.67 -6.66
C LYS A 327 14.36 0.24 -6.68
N ARG A 328 14.16 1.54 -6.87
CA ARG A 328 15.24 2.53 -6.95
C ARG A 328 15.99 2.66 -5.62
N VAL A 329 15.26 2.66 -4.53
CA VAL A 329 15.83 2.70 -3.18
C VAL A 329 16.62 1.43 -2.87
N ALA A 330 16.10 0.26 -3.25
CA ALA A 330 16.83 -1.01 -3.10
C ALA A 330 18.16 -1.00 -3.87
N GLN A 331 18.20 -0.42 -5.08
CA GLN A 331 19.43 -0.21 -5.85
C GLN A 331 20.43 0.65 -5.06
N TRP A 332 20.00 1.81 -4.55
CA TRP A 332 20.88 2.69 -3.77
C TRP A 332 21.39 2.06 -2.48
N LEU A 333 20.55 1.32 -1.77
CA LEU A 333 20.95 0.59 -0.56
C LEU A 333 22.01 -0.47 -0.88
N LYS A 334 21.88 -1.17 -2.02
CA LYS A 334 22.87 -2.16 -2.51
C LYS A 334 24.19 -1.49 -2.92
N GLU A 335 24.13 -0.31 -3.54
CA GLU A 335 25.30 0.48 -3.90
C GLU A 335 26.06 1.04 -2.67
N ASP A 336 25.32 1.59 -1.71
CA ASP A 336 25.88 2.18 -0.48
C ASP A 336 26.47 1.13 0.48
N ALA A 337 26.12 -0.16 0.32
CA ALA A 337 26.68 -1.27 1.11
C ALA A 337 28.01 -1.81 0.56
N ARG A 338 28.41 -1.42 -0.66
CA ARG A 338 29.70 -1.77 -1.29
C ARG A 338 30.80 -0.82 -0.89
#